data_ad8443694c29784ea24b00aa8ce8187c
#
_entry.id   ad8443694c29784ea24b00aa8ce8187c
#
_cell.length_a   1.000
_cell.length_b   1.000
_cell.length_c   1.000
_cell.angle_alpha   90.00
_cell.angle_beta   90.00
_cell.angle_gamma   90.00
#
_symmetry.space_group_name_H-M   'P 1'
#
loop_
_entity.id
_entity.type
_entity.pdbx_description
1 polymer ?
#
loop_
_entity_poly.entity_id
_entity_poly.type
_entity_poly.pdbx_seq_one_letter_code
_entity_poly.pdbx_strand_id
1 'polypeptide(L)'
;MSMEVRRVQPGLFLLLRRLRQPLIVLIVVYAVAVFGFTLVPGIDAAGQPWRMGFLHAFYFVSFLGTTIGLGEIPQPFSDAQRLWATASIYATVTAWLYGIGALLSTLQDPLFRRILHENRFAAAVRGLREPFVLLCGYDDAGKLIARELCEEGIGVVVVDRVQERVDSVETDELPLSVPALQANAMHPGTLLAAGVNHPACIATLALTGDDAANLSVSLNAKILAPERQVICVAHHHEHQA
;
A
#
# COMPACT_ATOMS: atom_id res chain seq x y z
N MET A 1 -30.17 -8.69 8.65
CA MET A 1 -29.71 -8.41 7.27
C MET A 1 -28.70 -7.27 7.41
N SER A 2 -27.46 -7.64 7.76
CA SER A 2 -26.39 -6.69 8.10
C SER A 2 -25.80 -6.15 6.79
N MET A 3 -25.98 -4.86 6.53
CA MET A 3 -25.24 -4.16 5.47
C MET A 3 -23.77 -4.13 5.85
N GLU A 4 -22.99 -5.03 5.26
CA GLU A 4 -21.52 -4.93 5.24
C GLU A 4 -21.14 -3.66 4.46
N VAL A 5 -20.94 -2.58 5.17
CA VAL A 5 -20.31 -1.38 4.62
C VAL A 5 -18.88 -1.83 4.25
N ARG A 6 -18.68 -2.12 2.97
CA ARG A 6 -17.38 -2.37 2.35
C ARG A 6 -16.49 -1.16 2.68
N ARG A 7 -15.71 -1.26 3.75
CA ARG A 7 -14.71 -0.24 4.08
C ARG A 7 -13.72 -0.19 2.91
N VAL A 8 -13.83 0.86 2.09
CA VAL A 8 -12.82 1.18 1.07
C VAL A 8 -11.49 1.19 1.81
N GLN A 9 -10.57 0.32 1.39
CA GLN A 9 -9.27 0.19 2.06
C GLN A 9 -8.59 1.58 2.04
N PRO A 10 -8.17 2.12 3.19
CA PRO A 10 -7.65 3.49 3.29
C PRO A 10 -6.48 3.75 2.33
N GLY A 11 -5.68 2.73 2.00
CA GLY A 11 -4.61 2.82 1.01
C GLY A 11 -5.10 3.07 -0.41
N LEU A 12 -6.19 2.41 -0.86
CA LEU A 12 -6.78 2.63 -2.18
C LEU A 12 -7.36 4.04 -2.32
N PHE A 13 -8.00 4.55 -1.27
CA PHE A 13 -8.54 5.91 -1.26
C PHE A 13 -7.44 6.97 -1.37
N LEU A 14 -6.33 6.80 -0.66
CA LEU A 14 -5.17 7.70 -0.74
C LEU A 14 -4.52 7.65 -2.13
N LEU A 15 -4.38 6.47 -2.72
CA LEU A 15 -3.87 6.29 -4.07
C LEU A 15 -4.75 7.03 -5.09
N LEU A 16 -6.06 6.79 -5.06
CA LEU A 16 -7.01 7.43 -5.96
C LEU A 16 -7.04 8.95 -5.79
N ARG A 17 -6.96 9.45 -4.56
CA ARG A 17 -6.93 10.89 -4.28
C ARG A 17 -5.68 11.57 -4.87
N ARG A 18 -4.51 10.94 -4.75
CA ARG A 18 -3.24 11.49 -5.27
C ARG A 18 -3.14 11.39 -6.79
N LEU A 19 -3.62 10.30 -7.38
CA LEU A 19 -3.61 10.10 -8.82
C LEU A 19 -4.72 10.88 -9.55
N ARG A 20 -5.66 11.48 -8.84
CA ARG A 20 -6.76 12.23 -9.45
C ARG A 20 -6.29 13.36 -10.36
N GLN A 21 -5.32 14.17 -9.92
CA GLN A 21 -4.81 15.29 -10.70
C GLN A 21 -4.08 14.85 -11.97
N PRO A 22 -3.09 13.92 -11.91
CA PRO A 22 -2.45 13.38 -13.11
C PRO A 22 -3.43 12.75 -14.10
N LEU A 23 -4.42 12.02 -13.62
CA LEU A 23 -5.45 11.41 -14.47
C LEU A 23 -6.32 12.46 -15.16
N ILE A 24 -6.73 13.51 -14.46
CA ILE A 24 -7.49 14.61 -15.06
C ILE A 24 -6.64 15.31 -16.15
N VAL A 25 -5.37 15.60 -15.86
CA VAL A 25 -4.46 16.22 -16.84
C VAL A 25 -4.32 15.32 -18.07
N LEU A 26 -4.10 14.03 -17.89
CA LEU A 26 -3.97 13.08 -18.99
C LEU A 26 -5.24 13.03 -19.85
N ILE A 27 -6.42 12.92 -19.22
CA ILE A 27 -7.72 12.90 -19.92
C ILE A 27 -7.94 14.19 -20.70
N VAL A 28 -7.68 15.35 -20.10
CA VAL A 28 -7.87 16.66 -20.75
C VAL A 28 -6.92 16.82 -21.93
N VAL A 29 -5.64 16.48 -21.76
CA VAL A 29 -4.65 16.56 -22.85
C VAL A 29 -5.03 15.66 -24.02
N TYR A 30 -5.45 14.43 -23.75
CA TYR A 30 -5.92 13.50 -24.78
C TYR A 30 -7.18 14.02 -25.48
N ALA A 31 -8.15 14.50 -24.70
CA ALA A 31 -9.38 15.05 -25.26
C ALA A 31 -9.10 16.24 -26.20
N VAL A 32 -8.23 17.16 -25.78
CA VAL A 32 -7.83 18.33 -26.61
C VAL A 32 -7.09 17.87 -27.86
N ALA A 33 -6.13 16.95 -27.74
CA ALA A 33 -5.38 16.43 -28.88
C ALA A 33 -6.30 15.74 -29.90
N VAL A 34 -7.18 14.84 -29.45
CA VAL A 34 -8.15 14.13 -30.29
C VAL A 34 -9.10 15.11 -30.96
N PHE A 35 -9.66 16.05 -30.18
CA PHE A 35 -10.58 17.05 -30.72
C PHE A 35 -9.92 17.94 -31.81
N GLY A 36 -8.67 18.36 -31.58
CA GLY A 36 -7.93 19.12 -32.57
C GLY A 36 -7.72 18.34 -33.89
N PHE A 37 -7.39 17.05 -33.85
CA PHE A 37 -7.28 16.22 -35.05
C PHE A 37 -8.59 16.06 -35.82
N THR A 38 -9.74 16.08 -35.13
CA THR A 38 -11.05 16.06 -35.84
C THR A 38 -11.40 17.39 -36.50
N LEU A 39 -10.83 18.49 -36.01
CA LEU A 39 -11.09 19.83 -36.55
C LEU A 39 -10.11 20.26 -37.65
N VAL A 40 -8.84 19.89 -37.50
CA VAL A 40 -7.77 20.30 -38.45
C VAL A 40 -7.94 19.51 -39.75
N PRO A 41 -8.16 20.21 -40.90
CA PRO A 41 -8.34 19.54 -42.17
C PRO A 41 -7.03 18.92 -42.68
N GLY A 42 -7.12 17.72 -43.21
CA GLY A 42 -6.10 17.07 -44.02
C GLY A 42 -6.42 17.10 -45.49
N ILE A 43 -5.57 16.48 -46.29
CA ILE A 43 -5.73 16.31 -47.73
C ILE A 43 -5.62 14.81 -48.00
N ASP A 44 -6.58 14.27 -48.75
CA ASP A 44 -6.55 12.86 -49.16
C ASP A 44 -5.61 12.62 -50.35
N ALA A 45 -5.45 11.36 -50.74
CA ALA A 45 -4.61 10.98 -51.88
C ALA A 45 -5.08 11.57 -53.22
N ALA A 46 -6.33 12.02 -53.30
CA ALA A 46 -6.92 12.68 -54.49
C ALA A 46 -6.82 14.21 -54.40
N GLY A 47 -6.18 14.77 -53.40
CA GLY A 47 -6.05 16.23 -53.20
C GLY A 47 -7.31 16.88 -52.62
N GLN A 48 -8.30 16.10 -52.14
CA GLN A 48 -9.54 16.63 -51.59
C GLN A 48 -9.41 16.90 -50.09
N PRO A 49 -10.10 17.92 -49.53
CA PRO A 49 -10.14 18.15 -48.10
C PRO A 49 -10.70 16.93 -47.37
N TRP A 50 -9.97 16.43 -46.37
CA TRP A 50 -10.36 15.29 -45.55
C TRP A 50 -10.28 15.67 -44.07
N ARG A 51 -11.16 15.10 -43.26
CA ARG A 51 -11.14 15.24 -41.79
C ARG A 51 -11.02 13.89 -41.11
N MET A 52 -10.17 13.82 -40.10
CA MET A 52 -10.00 12.63 -39.32
C MET A 52 -11.24 12.34 -38.48
N GLY A 53 -11.79 11.14 -38.58
CA GLY A 53 -12.89 10.72 -37.72
C GLY A 53 -12.41 10.50 -36.27
N PHE A 54 -13.33 10.60 -35.32
CA PHE A 54 -13.01 10.48 -33.89
C PHE A 54 -12.19 9.22 -33.56
N LEU A 55 -12.59 8.05 -34.07
CA LEU A 55 -11.88 6.79 -33.78
C LEU A 55 -10.43 6.81 -34.30
N HIS A 56 -10.22 7.34 -35.49
CA HIS A 56 -8.88 7.47 -36.05
C HIS A 56 -8.03 8.47 -35.26
N ALA A 57 -8.61 9.60 -34.86
CA ALA A 57 -7.93 10.60 -34.04
C ALA A 57 -7.56 10.03 -32.65
N PHE A 58 -8.47 9.30 -32.02
CA PHE A 58 -8.22 8.65 -30.76
C PHE A 58 -7.12 7.59 -30.85
N TYR A 59 -7.19 6.74 -31.89
CA TYR A 59 -6.17 5.73 -32.15
C TYR A 59 -4.80 6.38 -32.42
N PHE A 60 -4.77 7.41 -33.27
CA PHE A 60 -3.53 8.15 -33.58
C PHE A 60 -2.92 8.79 -32.31
N VAL A 61 -3.69 9.53 -31.52
CA VAL A 61 -3.21 10.15 -30.28
C VAL A 61 -2.76 9.11 -29.26
N SER A 62 -3.40 7.92 -29.23
CA SER A 62 -3.03 6.86 -28.32
C SER A 62 -1.62 6.31 -28.58
N PHE A 63 -1.27 6.02 -29.83
CA PHE A 63 0.09 5.57 -30.13
C PHE A 63 1.11 6.72 -30.14
N LEU A 64 0.67 7.94 -30.38
CA LEU A 64 1.51 9.13 -30.24
C LEU A 64 1.95 9.33 -28.78
N GLY A 65 1.00 9.32 -27.86
CA GLY A 65 1.27 9.49 -26.42
C GLY A 65 2.04 8.34 -25.80
N THR A 66 1.90 7.11 -26.34
CA THR A 66 2.68 5.94 -25.90
C THR A 66 4.02 5.80 -26.59
N THR A 67 4.40 6.76 -27.46
CA THR A 67 5.69 6.80 -28.17
C THR A 67 5.93 5.65 -29.14
N ILE A 68 4.89 4.93 -29.59
CA ILE A 68 5.00 3.82 -30.56
C ILE A 68 5.35 4.33 -31.96
N GLY A 69 4.74 5.45 -32.36
CA GLY A 69 5.14 6.16 -33.58
C GLY A 69 4.92 5.40 -34.90
N LEU A 70 3.67 5.03 -35.20
CA LEU A 70 3.33 4.30 -36.46
C LEU A 70 3.39 5.16 -37.74
N GLY A 71 3.70 6.46 -37.62
CA GLY A 71 3.73 7.38 -38.75
C GLY A 71 2.39 8.07 -39.00
N GLU A 72 2.30 8.72 -40.18
CA GLU A 72 1.09 9.47 -40.59
C GLU A 72 0.03 8.53 -41.14
N ILE A 73 -1.03 8.32 -40.39
CA ILE A 73 -2.13 7.41 -40.74
C ILE A 73 -3.48 8.11 -40.49
N PRO A 74 -4.54 7.82 -41.25
CA PRO A 74 -4.62 6.88 -42.40
C PRO A 74 -4.17 7.52 -43.75
N GLN A 75 -3.90 8.79 -43.76
CA GLN A 75 -3.46 9.56 -44.92
C GLN A 75 -2.24 10.43 -44.55
N PRO A 76 -1.40 10.84 -45.50
CA PRO A 76 -0.36 11.83 -45.25
C PRO A 76 -0.94 13.12 -44.67
N PHE A 77 -0.23 13.70 -43.70
CA PHE A 77 -0.72 14.87 -42.99
C PHE A 77 -0.46 16.15 -43.75
N SER A 78 -1.41 17.09 -43.65
CA SER A 78 -1.17 18.48 -44.02
C SER A 78 -0.19 19.15 -43.04
N ASP A 79 0.43 20.25 -43.42
CA ASP A 79 1.34 20.99 -42.54
C ASP A 79 0.66 21.43 -41.24
N ALA A 80 -0.62 21.79 -41.30
CA ALA A 80 -1.42 22.13 -40.13
C ALA A 80 -1.61 20.91 -39.19
N GLN A 81 -1.86 19.73 -39.75
CA GLN A 81 -1.94 18.50 -38.98
C GLN A 81 -0.58 18.10 -38.39
N ARG A 82 0.53 18.29 -39.12
CA ARG A 82 1.90 18.04 -38.60
C ARG A 82 2.22 18.97 -37.45
N LEU A 83 1.87 20.26 -37.56
CA LEU A 83 2.07 21.21 -36.46
C LEU A 83 1.24 20.82 -35.22
N TRP A 84 -0.04 20.43 -35.42
CA TRP A 84 -0.89 19.95 -34.34
C TRP A 84 -0.36 18.64 -33.72
N ALA A 85 0.13 17.71 -34.55
CA ALA A 85 0.77 16.46 -34.08
C ALA A 85 1.99 16.77 -33.20
N THR A 86 2.84 17.69 -33.66
CA THR A 86 4.04 18.09 -32.90
C THR A 86 3.67 18.66 -31.52
N ALA A 87 2.70 19.58 -31.47
CA ALA A 87 2.19 20.10 -30.20
C ALA A 87 1.58 19.02 -29.32
N SER A 88 0.83 18.08 -29.92
CA SER A 88 0.21 16.95 -29.22
C SER A 88 1.23 15.98 -28.68
N ILE A 89 2.36 15.71 -29.37
CA ILE A 89 3.46 14.88 -28.89
C ILE A 89 3.99 15.45 -27.58
N TYR A 90 4.40 16.71 -27.57
CA TYR A 90 4.95 17.32 -26.35
C TYR A 90 3.95 17.32 -25.19
N ALA A 91 2.69 17.65 -25.47
CA ALA A 91 1.65 17.69 -24.45
C ALA A 91 1.35 16.29 -23.87
N THR A 92 1.17 15.27 -24.73
CA THR A 92 0.83 13.90 -24.30
C THR A 92 1.99 13.21 -23.58
N VAL A 93 3.22 13.34 -24.08
CA VAL A 93 4.42 12.79 -23.42
C VAL A 93 4.63 13.44 -22.07
N THR A 94 4.49 14.76 -21.97
CA THR A 94 4.61 15.47 -20.67
C THR A 94 3.53 15.00 -19.69
N ALA A 95 2.28 14.83 -20.15
CA ALA A 95 1.18 14.33 -19.31
C ALA A 95 1.44 12.89 -18.83
N TRP A 96 1.99 12.02 -19.68
CA TRP A 96 2.39 10.66 -19.31
C TRP A 96 3.51 10.65 -18.26
N LEU A 97 4.58 11.43 -18.49
CA LEU A 97 5.69 11.53 -17.53
C LEU A 97 5.21 12.07 -16.19
N TYR A 98 4.31 13.04 -16.18
CA TYR A 98 3.68 13.53 -14.95
C TYR A 98 2.89 12.43 -14.24
N GLY A 99 2.09 11.66 -14.98
CA GLY A 99 1.32 10.53 -14.44
C GLY A 99 2.19 9.44 -13.83
N ILE A 100 3.24 9.02 -14.52
CA ILE A 100 4.20 8.02 -14.05
C ILE A 100 4.96 8.54 -12.82
N GLY A 101 5.42 9.79 -12.86
CA GLY A 101 6.11 10.42 -11.73
C GLY A 101 5.23 10.48 -10.47
N ALA A 102 3.96 10.84 -10.61
CA ALA A 102 3.01 10.86 -9.50
C ALA A 102 2.73 9.45 -8.94
N LEU A 103 2.65 8.45 -9.82
CA LEU A 103 2.49 7.04 -9.41
C LEU A 103 3.70 6.58 -8.59
N LEU A 104 4.91 6.77 -9.13
CA LEU A 104 6.16 6.40 -8.45
C LEU A 104 6.32 7.12 -7.11
N SER A 105 6.05 8.44 -7.07
CA SER A 105 6.06 9.22 -5.84
C SER A 105 5.09 8.66 -4.78
N THR A 106 3.90 8.22 -5.21
CA THR A 106 2.92 7.64 -4.29
C THR A 106 3.39 6.27 -3.75
N LEU A 107 3.98 5.43 -4.60
CA LEU A 107 4.51 4.13 -4.18
C LEU A 107 5.72 4.24 -3.23
N GLN A 108 6.47 5.34 -3.36
CA GLN A 108 7.62 5.63 -2.50
C GLN A 108 7.24 6.35 -1.19
N ASP A 109 5.99 6.80 -1.06
CA ASP A 109 5.53 7.52 0.12
C ASP A 109 5.57 6.62 1.38
N PRO A 110 6.29 7.03 2.44
CA PRO A 110 6.38 6.24 3.67
C PRO A 110 5.02 5.95 4.32
N LEU A 111 4.08 6.92 4.28
CA LEU A 111 2.74 6.73 4.83
C LEU A 111 1.95 5.67 4.06
N PHE A 112 2.07 5.67 2.72
CA PHE A 112 1.42 4.67 1.89
C PHE A 112 1.97 3.27 2.16
N ARG A 113 3.29 3.12 2.24
CA ARG A 113 3.96 1.86 2.59
C ARG A 113 3.53 1.37 3.96
N ARG A 114 3.54 2.25 4.97
CA ARG A 114 3.10 1.90 6.33
C ARG A 114 1.67 1.38 6.36
N ILE A 115 0.72 2.05 5.71
CA ILE A 115 -0.68 1.59 5.63
C ILE A 115 -0.78 0.22 4.95
N LEU A 116 0.02 -0.03 3.90
CA LEU A 116 0.06 -1.34 3.26
C LEU A 116 0.59 -2.43 4.20
N HIS A 117 1.66 -2.15 4.94
CA HIS A 117 2.23 -3.08 5.91
C HIS A 117 1.23 -3.37 7.04
N GLU A 118 0.63 -2.35 7.65
CA GLU A 118 -0.40 -2.51 8.68
C GLU A 118 -1.59 -3.35 8.19
N ASN A 119 -2.07 -3.11 6.96
CA ASN A 119 -3.17 -3.88 6.39
C ASN A 119 -2.79 -5.34 6.09
N ARG A 120 -1.58 -5.60 5.58
CA ARG A 120 -1.07 -6.96 5.34
C ARG A 120 -0.90 -7.70 6.64
N PHE A 121 -0.29 -7.07 7.63
CA PHE A 121 -0.14 -7.62 8.97
C PHE A 121 -1.49 -8.00 9.58
N ALA A 122 -2.44 -7.06 9.64
CA ALA A 122 -3.77 -7.34 10.18
C ALA A 122 -4.53 -8.42 9.38
N ALA A 123 -4.29 -8.56 8.08
CA ALA A 123 -4.85 -9.64 7.26
C ALA A 123 -4.20 -10.99 7.59
N ALA A 124 -2.87 -11.02 7.76
CA ALA A 124 -2.14 -12.22 8.16
C ALA A 124 -2.61 -12.72 9.54
N VAL A 125 -2.69 -11.81 10.52
CA VAL A 125 -3.17 -12.16 11.88
C VAL A 125 -4.60 -12.70 11.85
N ARG A 126 -5.52 -12.06 11.12
CA ARG A 126 -6.90 -12.56 10.98
C ARG A 126 -6.99 -13.93 10.29
N GLY A 127 -6.00 -14.29 9.51
CA GLY A 127 -5.93 -15.58 8.81
C GLY A 127 -5.41 -16.73 9.66
N LEU A 128 -4.84 -16.44 10.84
CA LEU A 128 -4.32 -17.45 11.74
C LEU A 128 -5.43 -18.35 12.27
N ARG A 129 -5.24 -19.66 12.18
CA ARG A 129 -6.18 -20.67 12.70
C ARG A 129 -5.60 -21.45 13.85
N GLU A 130 -4.28 -21.58 13.84
CA GLU A 130 -3.54 -22.26 14.89
C GLU A 130 -3.34 -21.35 16.11
N PRO A 131 -3.19 -21.91 17.31
CA PRO A 131 -2.90 -21.14 18.50
C PRO A 131 -1.65 -20.28 18.34
N PHE A 132 -1.73 -19.04 18.80
CA PHE A 132 -0.59 -18.12 18.74
C PHE A 132 -0.48 -17.27 20.01
N VAL A 133 0.71 -16.78 20.23
CA VAL A 133 1.07 -15.83 21.29
C VAL A 133 1.35 -14.45 20.70
N LEU A 134 0.78 -13.41 21.27
CA LEU A 134 1.11 -12.03 20.95
C LEU A 134 2.34 -11.59 21.76
N LEU A 135 3.44 -11.32 21.08
CA LEU A 135 4.71 -10.90 21.66
C LEU A 135 4.93 -9.40 21.45
N CYS A 136 4.97 -8.64 22.52
CA CYS A 136 5.25 -7.20 22.52
C CYS A 136 6.68 -6.95 23.04
N GLY A 137 7.59 -6.65 22.14
CA GLY A 137 9.03 -6.54 22.33
C GLY A 137 9.79 -7.70 21.70
N TYR A 138 10.71 -7.40 20.79
CA TYR A 138 11.51 -8.38 20.04
C TYR A 138 12.99 -8.04 20.16
N ASP A 139 13.45 -7.95 21.41
CA ASP A 139 14.87 -7.93 21.76
C ASP A 139 15.43 -9.35 21.89
N ASP A 140 16.64 -9.52 22.43
CA ASP A 140 17.28 -10.84 22.55
C ASP A 140 16.42 -11.85 23.31
N ALA A 141 15.72 -11.42 24.34
CA ALA A 141 14.81 -12.27 25.09
C ALA A 141 13.56 -12.63 24.26
N GLY A 142 12.99 -11.63 23.57
CA GLY A 142 11.86 -11.81 22.66
C GLY A 142 12.19 -12.76 21.50
N LYS A 143 13.38 -12.66 20.93
CA LYS A 143 13.88 -13.56 19.87
C LYS A 143 13.97 -15.01 20.35
N LEU A 144 14.56 -15.21 21.52
CA LEU A 144 14.69 -16.56 22.09
C LEU A 144 13.31 -17.19 22.33
N ILE A 145 12.41 -16.45 22.98
CA ILE A 145 11.06 -16.93 23.28
C ILE A 145 10.27 -17.21 21.98
N ALA A 146 10.37 -16.33 20.98
CA ALA A 146 9.70 -16.55 19.70
C ALA A 146 10.18 -17.83 19.00
N ARG A 147 11.49 -18.12 19.05
CA ARG A 147 12.08 -19.34 18.49
C ARG A 147 11.56 -20.58 19.20
N GLU A 148 11.66 -20.62 20.52
CA GLU A 148 11.17 -21.76 21.32
C GLU A 148 9.68 -22.05 21.08
N LEU A 149 8.84 -21.00 21.07
CA LEU A 149 7.42 -21.14 20.77
C LEU A 149 7.17 -21.72 19.37
N CYS A 150 7.91 -21.23 18.37
CA CYS A 150 7.79 -21.73 17.01
C CYS A 150 8.29 -23.19 16.87
N GLU A 151 9.32 -23.59 17.61
CA GLU A 151 9.81 -24.99 17.66
C GLU A 151 8.78 -25.94 18.29
N GLU A 152 8.02 -25.44 19.27
CA GLU A 152 6.89 -26.17 19.87
C GLU A 152 5.61 -26.15 19.01
N GLY A 153 5.65 -25.52 17.81
CA GLY A 153 4.51 -25.43 16.91
C GLY A 153 3.48 -24.37 17.29
N ILE A 154 3.80 -23.47 18.22
CA ILE A 154 2.94 -22.36 18.64
C ILE A 154 3.26 -21.13 17.77
N GLY A 155 2.26 -20.59 17.09
CA GLY A 155 2.40 -19.37 16.30
C GLY A 155 2.80 -18.17 17.16
N VAL A 156 3.52 -17.21 16.57
CA VAL A 156 3.88 -15.95 17.25
C VAL A 156 3.45 -14.78 16.36
N VAL A 157 2.95 -13.72 16.98
CA VAL A 157 2.71 -12.44 16.35
C VAL A 157 3.55 -11.38 17.07
N VAL A 158 4.41 -10.68 16.36
CA VAL A 158 5.38 -9.75 16.95
C VAL A 158 4.94 -8.30 16.75
N VAL A 159 5.05 -7.51 17.83
CA VAL A 159 4.93 -6.04 17.78
C VAL A 159 6.15 -5.44 18.47
N ASP A 160 6.92 -4.62 17.76
CA ASP A 160 8.03 -3.84 18.32
C ASP A 160 8.03 -2.40 17.79
N ARG A 161 8.58 -1.45 18.56
CA ARG A 161 8.72 -0.04 18.14
C ARG A 161 9.90 0.19 17.21
N VAL A 162 10.90 -0.67 17.27
CA VAL A 162 12.19 -0.54 16.56
C VAL A 162 12.08 -1.30 15.25
N GLN A 163 12.22 -0.59 14.12
CA GLN A 163 12.08 -1.17 12.78
C GLN A 163 13.10 -2.29 12.54
N GLU A 164 14.35 -2.09 12.95
CA GLU A 164 15.43 -3.07 12.77
C GLU A 164 15.11 -4.41 13.45
N ARG A 165 14.40 -4.39 14.59
CA ARG A 165 13.96 -5.61 15.29
C ARG A 165 12.84 -6.32 14.53
N VAL A 166 11.92 -5.55 13.97
CA VAL A 166 10.82 -6.10 13.14
C VAL A 166 11.38 -6.71 11.87
N ASP A 167 12.35 -6.04 11.23
CA ASP A 167 13.00 -6.55 10.01
C ASP A 167 13.80 -7.83 10.31
N SER A 168 14.38 -7.95 11.52
CA SER A 168 15.11 -9.15 11.90
C SER A 168 14.24 -10.40 12.05
N VAL A 169 12.92 -10.26 12.25
CA VAL A 169 12.00 -11.41 12.30
C VAL A 169 12.03 -12.22 11.01
N GLU A 170 12.16 -11.56 9.86
CA GLU A 170 12.24 -12.22 8.55
C GLU A 170 13.60 -12.92 8.34
N THR A 171 14.66 -12.42 8.98
CA THR A 171 16.03 -12.96 8.84
C THR A 171 16.42 -13.97 9.91
N ASP A 172 15.67 -14.05 11.01
CA ASP A 172 15.95 -14.93 12.15
C ASP A 172 15.61 -16.41 11.89
N GLU A 173 15.21 -16.78 10.65
CA GLU A 173 14.93 -18.17 10.19
C GLU A 173 14.07 -18.96 11.19
N LEU A 174 12.95 -18.37 11.60
CA LEU A 174 12.01 -19.03 12.51
C LEU A 174 11.29 -20.20 11.81
N PRO A 175 11.00 -21.32 12.52
CA PRO A 175 10.33 -22.49 11.95
C PRO A 175 8.94 -22.22 11.40
N LEU A 176 8.25 -21.19 11.91
CA LEU A 176 6.92 -20.77 11.47
C LEU A 176 6.96 -19.36 10.90
N SER A 177 6.01 -19.04 10.02
CA SER A 177 5.82 -17.67 9.54
C SER A 177 5.28 -16.79 10.65
N VAL A 178 6.04 -15.77 11.03
CA VAL A 178 5.72 -14.85 12.14
C VAL A 178 5.33 -13.49 11.59
N PRO A 179 4.05 -13.12 11.64
CA PRO A 179 3.63 -11.76 11.33
C PRO A 179 4.27 -10.76 12.31
N ALA A 180 4.92 -9.72 11.79
CA ALA A 180 5.56 -8.70 12.59
C ALA A 180 5.12 -7.29 12.19
N LEU A 181 4.98 -6.39 13.16
CA LEU A 181 4.54 -5.02 12.94
C LEU A 181 5.39 -4.04 13.72
N GLN A 182 5.93 -3.03 13.02
CA GLN A 182 6.51 -1.86 13.67
C GLN A 182 5.39 -0.95 14.19
N ALA A 183 5.14 -1.00 15.50
CA ALA A 183 4.14 -0.15 16.14
C ALA A 183 4.39 -0.03 17.65
N ASN A 184 3.72 0.94 18.27
CA ASN A 184 3.72 1.06 19.72
C ASN A 184 2.63 0.16 20.32
N ALA A 185 3.03 -0.92 21.00
CA ALA A 185 2.14 -1.88 21.64
C ALA A 185 1.31 -1.27 22.81
N MET A 186 1.70 -0.10 23.34
CA MET A 186 0.91 0.60 24.34
C MET A 186 -0.45 1.12 23.80
N HIS A 187 -0.61 1.22 22.48
CA HIS A 187 -1.87 1.67 21.90
C HIS A 187 -2.87 0.50 21.76
N PRO A 188 -4.10 0.62 22.31
CA PRO A 188 -5.12 -0.43 22.20
C PRO A 188 -5.41 -0.86 20.77
N GLY A 189 -5.40 0.10 19.82
CA GLY A 189 -5.59 -0.18 18.38
C GLY A 189 -4.53 -1.10 17.80
N THR A 190 -3.27 -1.00 18.26
CA THR A 190 -2.17 -1.88 17.86
C THR A 190 -2.41 -3.31 18.36
N LEU A 191 -2.78 -3.47 19.64
CA LEU A 191 -3.09 -4.78 20.20
C LEU A 191 -4.28 -5.44 19.51
N LEU A 192 -5.31 -4.68 19.16
CA LEU A 192 -6.44 -5.18 18.37
C LEU A 192 -6.03 -5.64 16.97
N ALA A 193 -5.19 -4.84 16.29
CA ALA A 193 -4.65 -5.21 14.98
C ALA A 193 -3.75 -6.46 15.04
N ALA A 194 -3.03 -6.62 16.17
CA ALA A 194 -2.19 -7.79 16.47
C ALA A 194 -2.96 -9.00 17.00
N GLY A 195 -4.29 -8.91 17.09
CA GLY A 195 -5.15 -10.03 17.39
C GLY A 195 -5.24 -10.41 18.87
N VAL A 196 -5.07 -9.46 19.80
CA VAL A 196 -5.19 -9.73 21.25
C VAL A 196 -6.53 -10.38 21.61
N ASN A 197 -7.61 -10.03 20.91
CA ASN A 197 -8.96 -10.58 21.06
C ASN A 197 -9.28 -11.70 20.05
N HIS A 198 -8.30 -12.15 19.25
CA HIS A 198 -8.49 -13.22 18.29
C HIS A 198 -8.77 -14.55 18.98
N PRO A 199 -9.71 -15.41 18.52
CA PRO A 199 -10.03 -16.68 19.16
C PRO A 199 -8.81 -17.59 19.37
N ALA A 200 -7.87 -17.59 18.43
CA ALA A 200 -6.64 -18.39 18.50
C ALA A 200 -5.52 -17.73 19.32
N CYS A 201 -5.66 -16.49 19.79
CA CYS A 201 -4.67 -15.87 20.67
C CYS A 201 -4.76 -16.49 22.07
N ILE A 202 -3.71 -17.17 22.51
CA ILE A 202 -3.70 -17.87 23.81
C ILE A 202 -3.10 -17.03 24.93
N ALA A 203 -2.13 -16.18 24.60
CA ALA A 203 -1.47 -15.30 25.59
C ALA A 203 -0.91 -14.03 24.95
N THR A 204 -0.68 -13.02 25.78
CA THR A 204 0.07 -11.81 25.44
C THR A 204 1.31 -11.72 26.33
N LEU A 205 2.49 -11.57 25.71
CA LEU A 205 3.76 -11.39 26.38
C LEU A 205 4.22 -9.94 26.21
N ALA A 206 4.40 -9.22 27.32
CA ALA A 206 4.95 -7.86 27.33
C ALA A 206 6.42 -7.94 27.81
N LEU A 207 7.35 -7.92 26.85
CA LEU A 207 8.77 -8.15 27.04
C LEU A 207 9.61 -6.98 26.55
N THR A 208 9.07 -5.75 26.60
CA THR A 208 9.86 -4.57 26.23
C THR A 208 10.86 -4.23 27.33
N GLY A 209 11.93 -3.50 26.98
CA GLY A 209 12.90 -3.02 27.97
C GLY A 209 12.41 -1.87 28.87
N ASP A 210 11.11 -1.57 28.87
CA ASP A 210 10.49 -0.48 29.62
C ASP A 210 9.31 -1.03 30.46
N ASP A 211 9.46 -1.03 31.78
CA ASP A 211 8.45 -1.56 32.72
C ASP A 211 7.11 -0.80 32.63
N ALA A 212 7.14 0.51 32.39
CA ALA A 212 5.91 1.29 32.22
C ALA A 212 5.18 0.91 30.92
N ALA A 213 5.92 0.63 29.86
CA ALA A 213 5.34 0.09 28.63
C ALA A 213 4.77 -1.30 28.83
N ASN A 214 5.47 -2.20 29.53
CA ASN A 214 5.01 -3.54 29.84
C ASN A 214 3.73 -3.55 30.68
N LEU A 215 3.66 -2.67 31.67
CA LEU A 215 2.45 -2.49 32.48
C LEU A 215 1.28 -1.98 31.63
N SER A 216 1.53 -0.97 30.78
CA SER A 216 0.50 -0.40 29.91
C SER A 216 -0.03 -1.43 28.90
N VAL A 217 0.87 -2.23 28.27
CA VAL A 217 0.48 -3.34 27.37
C VAL A 217 -0.37 -4.35 28.11
N SER A 218 0.05 -4.75 29.32
CA SER A 218 -0.63 -5.76 30.13
C SER A 218 -2.03 -5.32 30.55
N LEU A 219 -2.19 -4.06 31.01
CA LEU A 219 -3.49 -3.49 31.35
C LEU A 219 -4.41 -3.43 30.12
N ASN A 220 -3.91 -2.91 29.02
CA ASN A 220 -4.69 -2.84 27.78
C ASN A 220 -5.08 -4.22 27.25
N ALA A 221 -4.17 -5.20 27.29
CA ALA A 221 -4.46 -6.57 26.89
C ALA A 221 -5.56 -7.19 27.75
N LYS A 222 -5.52 -6.99 29.09
CA LYS A 222 -6.55 -7.47 30.01
C LYS A 222 -7.91 -6.76 29.81
N ILE A 223 -7.93 -5.47 29.48
CA ILE A 223 -9.16 -4.75 29.15
C ILE A 223 -9.79 -5.28 27.87
N LEU A 224 -8.96 -5.53 26.84
CA LEU A 224 -9.42 -5.96 25.52
C LEU A 224 -9.79 -7.44 25.44
N ALA A 225 -9.14 -8.28 26.26
CA ALA A 225 -9.32 -9.73 26.31
C ALA A 225 -9.14 -10.26 27.75
N PRO A 226 -10.13 -10.04 28.63
CA PRO A 226 -10.02 -10.37 30.07
C PRO A 226 -9.66 -11.82 30.37
N GLU A 227 -10.19 -12.74 29.57
CA GLU A 227 -10.00 -14.18 29.73
C GLU A 227 -8.61 -14.69 29.28
N ARG A 228 -7.85 -13.85 28.57
CA ARG A 228 -6.54 -14.27 28.02
C ARG A 228 -5.44 -14.11 29.06
N GLN A 229 -4.47 -15.02 28.98
CA GLN A 229 -3.28 -14.93 29.83
C GLN A 229 -2.42 -13.75 29.39
N VAL A 230 -1.91 -12.99 30.36
CA VAL A 230 -0.95 -11.91 30.13
C VAL A 230 0.24 -12.13 31.03
N ILE A 231 1.42 -12.14 30.46
CA ILE A 231 2.70 -12.27 31.14
C ILE A 231 3.52 -11.03 30.82
N CYS A 232 4.06 -10.38 31.82
CA CYS A 232 4.94 -9.24 31.63
C CYS A 232 6.23 -9.40 32.43
N VAL A 233 7.30 -8.82 31.87
CA VAL A 233 8.57 -8.70 32.58
C VAL A 233 8.62 -7.35 33.29
N ALA A 234 9.07 -7.36 34.53
CA ALA A 234 9.42 -6.18 35.30
C ALA A 234 10.89 -6.26 35.70
N HIS A 235 11.67 -5.27 35.28
CA HIS A 235 13.12 -5.20 35.56
C HIS A 235 13.41 -4.56 36.90
N HIS A 236 12.51 -3.71 37.42
CA HIS A 236 12.64 -3.02 38.70
C HIS A 236 11.68 -3.57 39.71
N HIS A 237 12.15 -3.89 40.92
CA HIS A 237 11.36 -4.44 42.01
C HIS A 237 10.19 -3.55 42.46
N GLU A 238 10.28 -2.22 42.21
CA GLU A 238 9.23 -1.25 42.55
C GLU A 238 7.94 -1.44 41.72
N HIS A 239 8.00 -2.17 40.62
CA HIS A 239 6.89 -2.43 39.70
C HIS A 239 6.33 -3.87 39.79
N GLN A 240 6.77 -4.66 40.76
CA GLN A 240 6.37 -6.08 40.94
C GLN A 240 5.18 -6.26 41.89
N ALA A 241 4.38 -5.22 42.16
CA ALA A 241 3.25 -5.26 43.08
C ALA A 241 1.93 -5.69 42.42
#